data_b85e30faa105ba374c81d9e4917be57e
#
_entry.id   b85e30faa105ba374c81d9e4917be57e
#
_cell.length_a   1.000
_cell.length_b   1.000
_cell.length_c   1.000
_cell.angle_alpha   90.00
_cell.angle_beta   90.00
_cell.angle_gamma   90.00
#
_symmetry.space_group_name_H-M   'P 1'
#
loop_
_entity.id
_entity.type
_entity.pdbx_description
1 polymer ?
#
loop_
_entity_poly.entity_id
_entity_poly.type
_entity_poly.pdbx_seq_one_letter_code
_entity_poly.pdbx_strand_id
1 'polypeptide(L)'
;MKLFIAAAAAVLASVLTAAPAAARSIQPIRLGGRSLALPALRGTTLGHVSPSARIDVYVRLPGRRDAELDGFVDAVTAPESPWFGRYLTPEQFGSYFGADPFRYAAAVRALQQHGFVIDELPPNRTDIVAHASAENVEAFFATPLDLRVDRGREYYTNRYLPVVPPALAGAVVSGLDDYVQFHPMLRRDPNTVIGGRFSWGPDDVAAAYELTPLYKEGLDGKGVTIANATCGAAVPSDLALFQKTFALPAAPLVSTAEPTGSHLTTACGRTSYGNGESSLDSDWATAIAREATFHQVVAAGPSNHDFDTVYSYIVNTLGHSVHVVTTSWGTCERDMKGTASLTIDEKLLTQAKAEGQHWFSASGDAGTDDCQDG
;
A
#
# COMPACT_ATOMS: atom_id res chain seq x y z
N MET A 1 28.84 12.97 -6.55
CA MET A 1 27.45 13.49 -6.65
C MET A 1 27.14 14.10 -8.01
N LYS A 2 27.91 15.05 -8.56
CA LYS A 2 27.64 15.63 -9.91
C LYS A 2 27.80 14.63 -11.08
N LEU A 3 28.67 13.63 -10.97
CA LEU A 3 28.89 12.59 -12.01
C LEU A 3 27.74 11.57 -12.07
N PHE A 4 27.10 11.24 -10.94
CA PHE A 4 25.99 10.29 -10.88
C PHE A 4 24.71 10.84 -11.50
N ILE A 5 24.45 12.15 -11.33
CA ILE A 5 23.28 12.80 -11.93
C ILE A 5 23.40 12.84 -13.46
N ALA A 6 24.61 13.06 -13.99
CA ALA A 6 24.84 13.05 -15.41
C ALA A 6 24.67 11.65 -16.04
N ALA A 7 25.04 10.58 -15.32
CA ALA A 7 24.89 9.20 -15.79
C ALA A 7 23.41 8.79 -15.83
N ALA A 8 22.63 9.13 -14.80
CA ALA A 8 21.18 8.85 -14.79
C ALA A 8 20.46 9.60 -15.91
N ALA A 9 20.81 10.87 -16.16
CA ALA A 9 20.25 11.64 -17.26
C ALA A 9 20.56 11.05 -18.65
N ALA A 10 21.76 10.47 -18.84
CA ALA A 10 22.16 9.84 -20.10
C ALA A 10 21.35 8.55 -20.39
N VAL A 11 20.96 7.79 -19.36
CA VAL A 11 20.10 6.60 -19.53
C VAL A 11 18.71 6.96 -20.01
N LEU A 12 18.09 7.92 -19.35
CA LEU A 12 16.77 8.36 -19.77
C LEU A 12 16.79 8.94 -21.19
N ALA A 13 17.87 9.62 -21.57
CA ALA A 13 18.00 10.17 -22.92
C ALA A 13 18.08 9.10 -24.03
N SER A 14 18.66 7.93 -23.73
CA SER A 14 18.76 6.84 -24.72
C SER A 14 17.49 5.97 -24.83
N VAL A 15 16.68 5.92 -23.77
CA VAL A 15 15.34 5.26 -23.80
C VAL A 15 14.26 6.20 -24.36
N LEU A 16 14.50 7.52 -24.32
CA LEU A 16 13.53 8.56 -24.67
C LEU A 16 13.49 8.96 -26.15
N THR A 17 14.22 8.30 -27.05
CA THR A 17 14.31 8.71 -28.47
C THR A 17 13.30 8.04 -29.41
N ALA A 18 12.23 7.41 -28.92
CA ALA A 18 11.26 6.74 -29.78
C ALA A 18 9.83 7.31 -29.64
N ALA A 19 9.44 8.08 -30.60
CA ALA A 19 8.15 8.41 -31.17
C ALA A 19 7.55 9.81 -30.89
N PRO A 20 7.02 10.49 -31.94
CA PRO A 20 6.43 11.81 -31.81
C PRO A 20 5.03 11.78 -31.23
N ALA A 21 4.79 12.64 -30.25
CA ALA A 21 3.48 12.80 -29.62
C ALA A 21 2.52 13.56 -30.53
N ALA A 22 1.43 12.90 -30.93
CA ALA A 22 0.29 13.57 -31.54
C ALA A 22 -0.52 14.28 -30.45
N ALA A 23 -0.72 15.59 -30.61
CA ALA A 23 -1.58 16.38 -29.74
C ALA A 23 -3.04 15.88 -29.84
N ARG A 24 -3.58 15.35 -28.72
CA ARG A 24 -4.99 14.98 -28.61
C ARG A 24 -5.77 16.12 -27.96
N SER A 25 -6.89 16.49 -28.58
CA SER A 25 -7.86 17.46 -28.11
C SER A 25 -8.44 17.03 -26.74
N ILE A 26 -8.48 17.97 -25.80
CA ILE A 26 -9.04 17.77 -24.46
C ILE A 26 -10.56 17.66 -24.58
N GLN A 27 -11.09 16.46 -24.52
CA GLN A 27 -12.51 16.19 -24.26
C GLN A 27 -12.73 16.11 -22.74
N PRO A 28 -13.88 16.50 -22.19
CA PRO A 28 -14.18 16.35 -20.78
C PRO A 28 -14.13 14.85 -20.44
N ILE A 29 -13.14 14.47 -19.63
CA ILE A 29 -12.88 13.09 -19.27
C ILE A 29 -13.83 12.72 -18.14
N ARG A 30 -14.86 11.94 -18.47
CA ARG A 30 -15.48 11.10 -17.44
C ARG A 30 -14.36 10.20 -16.91
N LEU A 31 -14.25 10.06 -15.58
CA LEU A 31 -13.46 9.00 -14.96
C LEU A 31 -14.01 7.67 -15.47
N GLY A 32 -13.43 7.16 -16.50
CA GLY A 32 -13.92 6.01 -17.26
C GLY A 32 -12.87 5.60 -18.28
N GLY A 33 -11.65 5.45 -17.83
CA GLY A 33 -10.80 4.40 -18.34
C GLY A 33 -11.41 3.09 -17.84
N ARG A 34 -11.31 2.02 -18.56
CA ARG A 34 -11.97 0.71 -18.39
C ARG A 34 -11.95 0.06 -16.98
N SER A 35 -11.55 0.75 -15.92
CA SER A 35 -11.31 0.24 -14.58
C SER A 35 -12.26 0.71 -13.48
N LEU A 36 -12.99 1.82 -13.65
CA LEU A 36 -13.87 2.31 -12.60
C LEU A 36 -15.30 1.91 -12.93
N ALA A 37 -15.70 0.71 -12.54
CA ALA A 37 -17.11 0.39 -12.37
C ALA A 37 -17.55 0.98 -11.02
N LEU A 38 -18.78 1.53 -10.98
CA LEU A 38 -19.42 1.73 -9.69
C LEU A 38 -19.37 0.40 -8.94
N PRO A 39 -18.96 0.38 -7.66
CA PRO A 39 -19.13 -0.81 -6.83
C PRO A 39 -20.58 -1.26 -6.98
N ALA A 40 -20.81 -2.55 -7.20
CA ALA A 40 -22.17 -3.06 -7.23
C ALA A 40 -22.80 -2.71 -5.88
N LEU A 41 -23.81 -1.83 -5.87
CA LEU A 41 -24.47 -1.39 -4.64
C LEU A 41 -25.07 -2.60 -3.95
N ARG A 42 -24.43 -3.08 -2.88
CA ARG A 42 -24.85 -4.26 -2.13
C ARG A 42 -25.71 -3.84 -0.94
N GLY A 43 -26.53 -4.74 -0.45
CA GLY A 43 -27.36 -4.55 0.74
C GLY A 43 -28.39 -3.43 0.60
N THR A 44 -28.78 -2.84 1.74
CA THR A 44 -29.87 -1.86 1.84
C THR A 44 -29.32 -0.49 2.20
N THR A 45 -29.86 0.57 1.57
CA THR A 45 -29.55 1.96 1.93
C THR A 45 -30.17 2.31 3.26
N LEU A 46 -29.39 2.83 4.19
CA LEU A 46 -29.84 3.36 5.48
C LEU A 46 -30.13 4.87 5.40
N GLY A 47 -29.43 5.58 4.54
CA GLY A 47 -29.54 7.02 4.38
C GLY A 47 -28.31 7.63 3.73
N HIS A 48 -28.05 8.89 4.02
CA HIS A 48 -26.81 9.57 3.65
C HIS A 48 -25.79 9.48 4.79
N VAL A 49 -24.52 9.53 4.45
CA VAL A 49 -23.46 9.73 5.41
C VAL A 49 -23.68 11.08 6.11
N SER A 50 -23.36 11.16 7.40
CA SER A 50 -23.46 12.44 8.13
C SER A 50 -22.63 13.51 7.42
N PRO A 51 -23.18 14.72 7.14
CA PRO A 51 -22.44 15.78 6.42
C PRO A 51 -21.12 16.15 7.07
N SER A 52 -21.01 16.03 8.39
CA SER A 52 -19.80 16.34 9.17
C SER A 52 -18.88 15.14 9.36
N ALA A 53 -19.22 13.95 8.85
CA ALA A 53 -18.35 12.78 8.95
C ALA A 53 -17.04 13.07 8.22
N ARG A 54 -15.93 12.64 8.82
CA ARG A 54 -14.62 12.70 8.18
C ARG A 54 -14.57 11.62 7.11
N ILE A 55 -14.15 12.00 5.91
CA ILE A 55 -13.87 11.10 4.79
C ILE A 55 -12.43 11.32 4.38
N ASP A 56 -11.64 10.28 4.47
CA ASP A 56 -10.27 10.26 4.01
C ASP A 56 -10.26 9.89 2.52
N VAL A 57 -9.42 10.57 1.74
CA VAL A 57 -9.30 10.35 0.30
C VAL A 57 -7.84 10.26 -0.11
N TYR A 58 -7.57 9.33 -1.01
CA TYR A 58 -6.30 9.21 -1.67
C TYR A 58 -6.47 9.58 -3.14
N VAL A 59 -5.69 10.54 -3.61
CA VAL A 59 -5.73 11.03 -4.99
C VAL A 59 -4.40 10.73 -5.66
N ARG A 60 -4.43 9.97 -6.75
CA ARG A 60 -3.25 9.72 -7.58
C ARG A 60 -3.38 10.37 -8.93
N LEU A 61 -2.53 11.35 -9.20
CA LEU A 61 -2.42 12.02 -10.50
C LEU A 61 -1.62 11.17 -11.49
N PRO A 62 -1.92 11.23 -12.80
CA PRO A 62 -1.08 10.59 -13.79
C PRO A 62 0.31 11.22 -13.82
N GLY A 63 1.32 10.38 -13.90
CA GLY A 63 2.69 10.78 -14.09
C GLY A 63 2.95 11.35 -15.49
N ARG A 64 4.05 12.09 -15.64
CA ARG A 64 4.44 12.69 -16.94
C ARG A 64 4.91 11.65 -17.96
N ARG A 65 5.43 10.53 -17.48
CA ARG A 65 6.12 9.51 -18.27
C ARG A 65 5.69 8.09 -17.91
N ASP A 66 4.42 7.92 -17.57
CA ASP A 66 3.88 6.60 -17.18
C ASP A 66 4.14 5.51 -18.24
N ALA A 67 4.14 5.88 -19.53
CA ALA A 67 4.41 4.94 -20.60
C ALA A 67 5.88 4.45 -20.70
N GLU A 68 6.80 5.15 -20.05
CA GLU A 68 8.24 4.84 -20.05
C GLU A 68 8.67 4.10 -18.78
N LEU A 69 7.80 4.09 -17.76
CA LEU A 69 8.11 3.53 -16.45
C LEU A 69 8.38 2.03 -16.51
N ASP A 70 7.58 1.28 -17.25
CA ASP A 70 7.76 -0.18 -17.39
C ASP A 70 9.14 -0.50 -18.00
N GLY A 71 9.53 0.23 -19.05
CA GLY A 71 10.84 0.06 -19.67
C GLY A 71 12.00 0.42 -18.73
N PHE A 72 11.80 1.40 -17.84
CA PHE A 72 12.79 1.72 -16.82
C PHE A 72 12.89 0.59 -15.78
N VAL A 73 11.74 0.09 -15.30
CA VAL A 73 11.70 -1.04 -14.35
C VAL A 73 12.40 -2.26 -14.93
N ASP A 74 12.09 -2.63 -16.18
CA ASP A 74 12.78 -3.73 -16.86
C ASP A 74 14.29 -3.53 -16.91
N ALA A 75 14.74 -2.32 -17.21
CA ALA A 75 16.17 -2.01 -17.28
C ALA A 75 16.90 -2.13 -15.93
N VAL A 76 16.27 -1.75 -14.82
CA VAL A 76 16.92 -1.77 -13.51
C VAL A 76 16.78 -3.11 -12.78
N THR A 77 15.88 -3.98 -13.24
CA THR A 77 15.62 -5.30 -12.62
C THR A 77 16.23 -6.47 -13.39
N ALA A 78 16.57 -6.30 -14.67
CA ALA A 78 17.18 -7.36 -15.48
C ALA A 78 18.67 -7.51 -15.15
N PRO A 79 19.13 -8.69 -14.69
CA PRO A 79 20.54 -8.89 -14.28
C PRO A 79 21.57 -8.62 -15.36
N GLU A 80 21.22 -8.83 -16.63
CA GLU A 80 22.08 -8.60 -17.79
C GLU A 80 22.11 -7.14 -18.26
N SER A 81 21.25 -6.30 -17.70
CA SER A 81 21.19 -4.89 -18.06
C SER A 81 22.37 -4.11 -17.47
N PRO A 82 22.98 -3.18 -18.21
CA PRO A 82 23.98 -2.27 -17.66
C PRO A 82 23.42 -1.32 -16.58
N TRP A 83 22.10 -1.32 -16.41
CA TRP A 83 21.38 -0.51 -15.45
C TRP A 83 20.89 -1.33 -14.25
N PHE A 84 21.16 -2.62 -14.20
CA PHE A 84 20.76 -3.49 -13.10
C PHE A 84 21.16 -2.90 -11.74
N GLY A 85 20.22 -2.87 -10.81
CA GLY A 85 20.42 -2.35 -9.46
C GLY A 85 20.55 -0.83 -9.35
N ARG A 86 20.33 -0.06 -10.44
CA ARG A 86 20.36 1.42 -10.39
C ARG A 86 18.99 2.00 -10.10
N TYR A 87 18.51 1.70 -8.92
CA TYR A 87 17.22 2.13 -8.44
C TYR A 87 17.13 3.63 -8.15
N LEU A 88 15.92 4.15 -8.14
CA LEU A 88 15.63 5.55 -7.81
C LEU A 88 15.34 5.70 -6.32
N THR A 89 15.54 6.91 -5.80
CA THR A 89 14.89 7.33 -4.55
C THR A 89 13.47 7.83 -4.85
N PRO A 90 12.57 7.92 -3.85
CA PRO A 90 11.23 8.47 -4.03
C PRO A 90 11.22 9.87 -4.66
N GLU A 91 12.18 10.76 -4.28
CA GLU A 91 12.30 12.10 -4.87
C GLU A 91 12.81 12.05 -6.31
N GLN A 92 13.71 11.12 -6.62
CA GLN A 92 14.16 10.90 -7.99
C GLN A 92 13.01 10.37 -8.84
N PHE A 93 12.23 9.41 -8.33
CA PHE A 93 11.02 8.96 -8.97
C PHE A 93 10.09 10.13 -9.27
N GLY A 94 9.78 10.96 -8.27
CA GLY A 94 8.96 12.15 -8.42
C GLY A 94 9.54 13.15 -9.45
N SER A 95 10.86 13.25 -9.55
CA SER A 95 11.52 14.12 -10.52
C SER A 95 11.40 13.61 -11.95
N TYR A 96 11.45 12.30 -12.18
CA TYR A 96 11.41 11.69 -13.50
C TYR A 96 9.98 11.34 -13.94
N PHE A 97 9.21 10.70 -13.10
CA PHE A 97 7.91 10.11 -13.40
C PHE A 97 6.73 10.84 -12.76
N GLY A 98 6.95 11.66 -11.73
CA GLY A 98 5.91 12.41 -11.05
C GLY A 98 5.09 13.31 -11.98
N ALA A 99 3.92 13.72 -11.54
CA ALA A 99 3.06 14.65 -12.27
C ALA A 99 3.78 15.98 -12.55
N ASP A 100 3.31 16.72 -13.54
CA ASP A 100 3.80 18.07 -13.80
C ASP A 100 3.67 18.93 -12.53
N PRO A 101 4.73 19.64 -12.11
CA PRO A 101 4.74 20.38 -10.85
C PRO A 101 3.62 21.43 -10.75
N PHE A 102 3.28 22.11 -11.85
CA PHE A 102 2.21 23.12 -11.86
C PHE A 102 0.85 22.45 -11.71
N ARG A 103 0.66 21.31 -12.36
CA ARG A 103 -0.54 20.52 -12.26
C ARG A 103 -0.72 19.93 -10.86
N TYR A 104 0.35 19.37 -10.29
CA TYR A 104 0.34 18.85 -8.92
C TYR A 104 -0.05 19.95 -7.93
N ALA A 105 0.61 21.11 -8.01
CA ALA A 105 0.29 22.24 -7.16
C ALA A 105 -1.14 22.80 -7.40
N ALA A 106 -1.67 22.71 -8.61
CA ALA A 106 -3.05 23.09 -8.91
C ALA A 106 -4.05 22.12 -8.29
N ALA A 107 -3.76 20.81 -8.30
CA ALA A 107 -4.58 19.79 -7.65
C ALA A 107 -4.64 20.01 -6.12
N VAL A 108 -3.49 20.22 -5.48
CA VAL A 108 -3.41 20.50 -4.04
C VAL A 108 -4.23 21.75 -3.70
N ARG A 109 -4.07 22.84 -4.45
CA ARG A 109 -4.84 24.07 -4.21
C ARG A 109 -6.35 23.85 -4.42
N ALA A 110 -6.75 23.09 -5.43
CA ALA A 110 -8.15 22.80 -5.68
C ALA A 110 -8.79 22.06 -4.50
N LEU A 111 -8.11 21.05 -3.95
CA LEU A 111 -8.55 20.35 -2.74
C LEU A 111 -8.69 21.30 -1.57
N GLN A 112 -7.64 22.08 -1.25
CA GLN A 112 -7.66 23.03 -0.13
C GLN A 112 -8.77 24.08 -0.24
N GLN A 113 -9.02 24.62 -1.46
CA GLN A 113 -10.08 25.60 -1.69
C GLN A 113 -11.49 25.05 -1.47
N HIS A 114 -11.65 23.71 -1.51
CA HIS A 114 -12.91 23.04 -1.25
C HIS A 114 -12.96 22.38 0.13
N GLY A 115 -12.11 22.84 1.06
CA GLY A 115 -12.16 22.45 2.46
C GLY A 115 -11.50 21.13 2.80
N PHE A 116 -10.64 20.60 1.90
CA PHE A 116 -9.80 19.47 2.24
C PHE A 116 -8.57 19.91 3.05
N VAL A 117 -8.26 19.13 4.07
CA VAL A 117 -7.00 19.17 4.79
C VAL A 117 -6.06 18.20 4.12
N ILE A 118 -4.86 18.65 3.80
CA ILE A 118 -3.82 17.78 3.23
C ILE A 118 -3.08 17.11 4.39
N ASP A 119 -3.11 15.79 4.42
CA ASP A 119 -2.43 14.98 5.44
C ASP A 119 -1.00 14.65 5.00
N GLU A 120 -0.80 14.31 3.71
CA GLU A 120 0.52 14.04 3.16
C GLU A 120 0.65 14.45 1.69
N LEU A 121 1.84 14.89 1.33
CA LEU A 121 2.28 15.14 -0.05
C LEU A 121 3.54 14.30 -0.31
N PRO A 122 3.37 13.06 -0.75
CA PRO A 122 4.49 12.16 -0.99
C PRO A 122 5.50 12.71 -2.01
N PRO A 123 6.81 12.43 -1.87
CA PRO A 123 7.85 12.97 -2.74
C PRO A 123 7.77 12.47 -4.18
N ASN A 124 7.01 11.41 -4.46
CA ASN A 124 6.75 10.92 -5.81
C ASN A 124 5.97 11.93 -6.69
N ARG A 125 5.31 12.93 -6.07
CA ARG A 125 4.52 13.96 -6.74
C ARG A 125 3.44 13.42 -7.70
N THR A 126 2.90 12.25 -7.39
CA THR A 126 1.68 11.73 -8.01
C THR A 126 0.58 11.63 -6.98
N ASP A 127 0.93 11.42 -5.72
CA ASP A 127 -0.01 11.09 -4.66
C ASP A 127 -0.30 12.28 -3.76
N ILE A 128 -1.55 12.37 -3.31
CA ILE A 128 -2.03 13.35 -2.35
C ILE A 128 -2.93 12.60 -1.38
N VAL A 129 -2.59 12.62 -0.10
CA VAL A 129 -3.43 12.09 0.99
C VAL A 129 -4.11 13.26 1.64
N ALA A 130 -5.43 13.22 1.75
CA ALA A 130 -6.21 14.31 2.29
C ALA A 130 -7.50 13.82 2.93
N HIS A 131 -8.13 14.67 3.75
CA HIS A 131 -9.47 14.41 4.25
C HIS A 131 -10.34 15.67 4.21
N ALA A 132 -11.66 15.46 4.23
CA ALA A 132 -12.64 16.52 4.37
C ALA A 132 -13.91 16.00 5.06
N SER A 133 -14.87 16.89 5.33
CA SER A 133 -16.21 16.48 5.69
C SER A 133 -16.92 15.81 4.51
N ALA A 134 -17.82 14.89 4.77
CA ALA A 134 -18.63 14.24 3.73
C ALA A 134 -19.32 15.26 2.81
N GLU A 135 -19.84 16.36 3.36
CA GLU A 135 -20.45 17.46 2.58
C GLU A 135 -19.46 18.04 1.55
N ASN A 136 -18.22 18.31 1.96
CA ASN A 136 -17.20 18.84 1.07
C ASN A 136 -16.76 17.82 0.01
N VAL A 137 -16.63 16.55 0.40
CA VAL A 137 -16.30 15.46 -0.52
C VAL A 137 -17.39 15.27 -1.58
N GLU A 138 -18.66 15.21 -1.16
CA GLU A 138 -19.81 15.10 -2.06
C GLU A 138 -19.89 16.28 -3.04
N ALA A 139 -19.70 17.49 -2.54
CA ALA A 139 -19.71 18.70 -3.37
C ALA A 139 -18.56 18.72 -4.38
N PHE A 140 -17.35 18.32 -3.95
CA PHE A 140 -16.16 18.36 -4.79
C PHE A 140 -16.17 17.29 -5.88
N PHE A 141 -16.61 16.09 -5.57
CA PHE A 141 -16.68 14.96 -6.51
C PHE A 141 -18.04 14.80 -7.19
N ALA A 142 -18.99 15.70 -6.92
CA ALA A 142 -20.35 15.71 -7.47
C ALA A 142 -21.07 14.35 -7.33
N THR A 143 -20.91 13.70 -6.19
CA THR A 143 -21.55 12.40 -5.89
C THR A 143 -21.95 12.32 -4.43
N PRO A 144 -23.22 11.97 -4.13
CA PRO A 144 -23.63 11.69 -2.75
C PRO A 144 -22.96 10.42 -2.22
N LEU A 145 -22.69 10.41 -0.91
CA LEU A 145 -22.22 9.25 -0.17
C LEU A 145 -23.40 8.62 0.58
N ASP A 146 -23.78 7.41 0.19
CA ASP A 146 -24.83 6.66 0.85
C ASP A 146 -24.26 5.78 1.96
N LEU A 147 -24.90 5.86 3.13
CA LEU A 147 -24.70 4.88 4.19
C LEU A 147 -25.56 3.65 3.89
N ARG A 148 -24.97 2.49 3.92
CA ARG A 148 -25.61 1.22 3.58
C ARG A 148 -25.30 0.14 4.61
N VAL A 149 -26.09 -0.93 4.60
CA VAL A 149 -25.83 -2.13 5.38
C VAL A 149 -25.89 -3.35 4.47
N ASP A 150 -24.86 -4.18 4.53
CA ASP A 150 -24.81 -5.49 3.88
C ASP A 150 -24.32 -6.55 4.86
N ARG A 151 -25.04 -7.66 4.98
CA ARG A 151 -24.72 -8.76 5.91
C ARG A 151 -24.46 -8.31 7.36
N GLY A 152 -25.14 -7.25 7.80
CA GLY A 152 -25.01 -6.71 9.15
C GLY A 152 -23.83 -5.74 9.36
N ARG A 153 -23.05 -5.45 8.33
CA ARG A 153 -21.99 -4.44 8.34
C ARG A 153 -22.46 -3.16 7.68
N GLU A 154 -22.32 -2.05 8.36
CA GLU A 154 -22.50 -0.73 7.78
C GLU A 154 -21.26 -0.35 6.97
N TYR A 155 -21.49 0.33 5.85
CA TYR A 155 -20.46 0.88 4.99
C TYR A 155 -21.00 2.11 4.25
N TYR A 156 -20.10 2.96 3.75
CA TYR A 156 -20.49 4.04 2.86
C TYR A 156 -19.99 3.79 1.43
N THR A 157 -20.68 4.38 0.46
CA THR A 157 -20.28 4.30 -0.95
C THR A 157 -20.83 5.47 -1.73
N ASN A 158 -20.10 5.90 -2.74
CA ASN A 158 -20.55 6.91 -3.68
C ASN A 158 -21.69 6.36 -4.56
N ARG A 159 -22.76 7.17 -4.70
CA ARG A 159 -23.93 6.77 -5.51
C ARG A 159 -23.68 6.81 -6.99
N TYR A 160 -22.84 7.73 -7.46
CA TYR A 160 -22.52 7.93 -8.87
C TYR A 160 -21.01 7.91 -9.06
N LEU A 161 -20.57 7.66 -10.31
CA LEU A 161 -19.17 7.85 -10.65
C LEU A 161 -18.76 9.30 -10.33
N PRO A 162 -17.68 9.50 -9.58
CA PRO A 162 -17.24 10.83 -9.21
C PRO A 162 -16.88 11.65 -10.47
N VAL A 163 -17.18 12.94 -10.43
CA VAL A 163 -16.70 13.92 -11.41
C VAL A 163 -15.50 14.61 -10.80
N VAL A 164 -14.37 14.56 -11.48
CA VAL A 164 -13.17 15.28 -11.01
C VAL A 164 -13.05 16.64 -11.66
N PRO A 165 -12.68 17.68 -10.89
CA PRO A 165 -12.34 18.98 -11.44
C PRO A 165 -11.19 18.90 -12.44
N PRO A 166 -11.07 19.88 -13.39
CA PRO A 166 -9.99 19.89 -14.37
C PRO A 166 -8.58 19.79 -13.77
N ALA A 167 -8.36 20.31 -12.58
CA ALA A 167 -7.08 20.20 -11.86
C ALA A 167 -6.70 18.75 -11.54
N LEU A 168 -7.68 17.86 -11.37
CA LEU A 168 -7.53 16.43 -11.13
C LEU A 168 -7.79 15.57 -12.36
N ALA A 169 -7.82 16.14 -13.57
CA ALA A 169 -8.14 15.38 -14.78
C ALA A 169 -7.27 14.13 -14.92
N GLY A 170 -7.87 12.95 -15.10
CA GLY A 170 -7.17 11.66 -15.17
C GLY A 170 -6.62 11.13 -13.85
N ALA A 171 -6.92 11.77 -12.71
CA ALA A 171 -6.60 11.21 -11.42
C ALA A 171 -7.45 9.97 -11.12
N VAL A 172 -6.90 9.07 -10.33
CA VAL A 172 -7.61 7.98 -9.65
C VAL A 172 -7.83 8.42 -8.21
N VAL A 173 -9.03 8.17 -7.70
CA VAL A 173 -9.42 8.58 -6.33
C VAL A 173 -10.00 7.38 -5.61
N SER A 174 -9.42 7.01 -4.46
CA SER A 174 -10.01 6.06 -3.51
C SER A 174 -10.50 6.76 -2.24
N GLY A 175 -11.22 6.04 -1.37
CA GLY A 175 -11.81 6.59 -0.16
C GLY A 175 -13.24 7.15 -0.34
N LEU A 176 -13.85 7.01 -1.52
CA LEU A 176 -15.27 7.34 -1.72
C LEU A 176 -16.19 6.15 -1.39
N ASP A 177 -15.62 5.05 -0.97
CA ASP A 177 -16.28 3.80 -0.61
C ASP A 177 -15.35 3.00 0.31
N ASP A 178 -15.92 2.35 1.33
CA ASP A 178 -15.22 1.49 2.29
C ASP A 178 -15.78 0.06 2.31
N TYR A 179 -16.48 -0.34 1.23
CA TYR A 179 -17.11 -1.66 1.16
C TYR A 179 -16.09 -2.79 1.13
N VAL A 180 -15.08 -2.69 0.28
CA VAL A 180 -14.04 -3.72 0.19
C VAL A 180 -13.10 -3.59 1.39
N GLN A 181 -12.98 -4.68 2.15
CA GLN A 181 -12.11 -4.72 3.32
C GLN A 181 -11.08 -5.82 3.17
N PHE A 182 -9.88 -5.50 3.58
CA PHE A 182 -8.83 -6.48 3.77
C PHE A 182 -9.00 -7.18 5.11
N HIS A 183 -8.60 -8.41 5.17
CA HIS A 183 -8.60 -9.22 6.38
C HIS A 183 -7.27 -10.00 6.46
N PRO A 184 -6.91 -10.45 7.66
CA PRO A 184 -5.77 -11.36 7.79
C PRO A 184 -6.02 -12.60 6.94
N MET A 185 -5.07 -12.95 6.10
CA MET A 185 -5.16 -14.14 5.24
C MET A 185 -4.95 -15.45 6.02
N LEU A 186 -4.94 -15.36 7.34
CA LEU A 186 -4.79 -16.46 8.29
C LEU A 186 -6.08 -17.25 8.44
N ARG A 187 -6.02 -18.56 8.24
CA ARG A 187 -7.08 -19.50 8.60
C ARG A 187 -6.73 -20.22 9.90
N ARG A 188 -7.51 -20.00 10.94
CA ARG A 188 -7.36 -20.78 12.17
C ARG A 188 -8.02 -22.14 12.00
N ASP A 189 -7.24 -23.21 12.12
CA ASP A 189 -7.82 -24.53 12.37
C ASP A 189 -8.14 -24.67 13.86
N PRO A 190 -9.43 -24.75 14.24
CA PRO A 190 -9.83 -24.90 15.63
C PRO A 190 -9.31 -26.21 16.28
N ASN A 191 -8.85 -27.16 15.47
CA ASN A 191 -8.27 -28.43 15.91
C ASN A 191 -6.74 -28.39 16.02
N THR A 192 -6.11 -27.27 15.68
CA THR A 192 -4.65 -27.12 15.84
C THR A 192 -4.29 -27.11 17.32
N VAL A 193 -3.67 -28.14 17.79
CA VAL A 193 -3.14 -28.22 19.17
C VAL A 193 -1.84 -27.43 19.23
N ILE A 194 -1.90 -26.21 19.75
CA ILE A 194 -0.71 -25.43 20.05
C ILE A 194 0.07 -26.16 21.14
N GLY A 195 1.31 -26.57 20.83
CA GLY A 195 2.18 -27.30 21.76
C GLY A 195 2.22 -28.81 21.58
N GLY A 196 1.63 -29.33 20.49
CA GLY A 196 1.80 -30.73 20.07
C GLY A 196 3.23 -31.01 19.58
N ARG A 197 3.63 -32.29 19.54
CA ARG A 197 4.98 -32.77 19.17
C ARG A 197 5.42 -32.48 17.70
N PHE A 198 4.67 -31.69 16.96
CA PHE A 198 4.88 -31.44 15.52
C PHE A 198 4.85 -29.96 15.13
N SER A 199 5.04 -29.05 16.07
CA SER A 199 5.21 -27.64 15.72
C SER A 199 6.68 -27.38 15.35
N TRP A 200 6.88 -26.76 14.18
CA TRP A 200 8.18 -26.34 13.71
C TRP A 200 8.62 -25.09 14.47
N GLY A 201 9.84 -25.12 14.99
CA GLY A 201 10.48 -23.96 15.58
C GLY A 201 11.35 -23.21 14.56
N PRO A 202 11.86 -22.00 14.90
CA PRO A 202 12.73 -21.23 14.03
C PRO A 202 13.95 -21.98 13.50
N ASP A 203 14.58 -22.81 14.32
CA ASP A 203 15.74 -23.60 13.92
C ASP A 203 15.37 -24.74 12.96
N ASP A 204 14.19 -25.33 13.12
CA ASP A 204 13.69 -26.34 12.18
C ASP A 204 13.46 -25.74 10.79
N VAL A 205 12.84 -24.54 10.75
CA VAL A 205 12.63 -23.79 9.51
C VAL A 205 13.96 -23.36 8.90
N ALA A 206 14.88 -22.85 9.71
CA ALA A 206 16.21 -22.48 9.24
C ALA A 206 16.99 -23.67 8.66
N ALA A 207 16.82 -24.85 9.24
CA ALA A 207 17.42 -26.10 8.72
C ALA A 207 16.75 -26.54 7.41
N ALA A 208 15.41 -26.50 7.36
CA ALA A 208 14.64 -26.90 6.19
C ALA A 208 14.92 -26.03 4.94
N TYR A 209 15.18 -24.73 5.13
CA TYR A 209 15.54 -23.78 4.09
C TYR A 209 17.05 -23.57 3.92
N GLU A 210 17.89 -24.38 4.58
CA GLU A 210 19.36 -24.30 4.49
C GLU A 210 19.93 -22.92 4.85
N LEU A 211 19.33 -22.21 5.82
CA LEU A 211 19.75 -20.85 6.22
C LEU A 211 20.98 -20.87 7.15
N THR A 212 21.27 -22.02 7.79
CA THR A 212 22.40 -22.13 8.74
C THR A 212 23.76 -21.73 8.14
N PRO A 213 24.10 -22.05 6.89
CA PRO A 213 25.32 -21.54 6.25
C PRO A 213 25.35 -20.02 6.16
N LEU A 214 24.23 -19.39 5.81
CA LEU A 214 24.13 -17.93 5.68
C LEU A 214 24.38 -17.23 7.03
N TYR A 215 23.82 -17.75 8.10
CA TYR A 215 24.05 -17.22 9.45
C TYR A 215 25.52 -17.30 9.87
N LYS A 216 26.24 -18.37 9.46
CA LYS A 216 27.68 -18.52 9.72
C LYS A 216 28.52 -17.48 8.96
N GLU A 217 28.01 -16.96 7.86
CA GLU A 217 28.61 -15.90 7.06
C GLU A 217 28.20 -14.49 7.55
N GLY A 218 27.36 -14.40 8.60
CA GLY A 218 26.85 -13.13 9.13
C GLY A 218 25.70 -12.54 8.28
N LEU A 219 25.07 -13.36 7.45
CA LEU A 219 23.90 -12.96 6.66
C LEU A 219 22.62 -13.29 7.45
N ASP A 220 22.30 -12.45 8.42
CA ASP A 220 21.23 -12.63 9.41
C ASP A 220 20.22 -11.48 9.42
N GLY A 221 20.29 -10.58 8.44
CA GLY A 221 19.43 -9.40 8.32
C GLY A 221 19.97 -8.15 9.00
N LYS A 222 21.17 -8.17 9.55
CA LYS A 222 21.80 -7.01 10.20
C LYS A 222 21.86 -5.80 9.27
N GLY A 223 21.29 -4.66 9.74
CA GLY A 223 21.23 -3.42 8.99
C GLY A 223 20.12 -3.38 7.92
N VAL A 224 19.28 -4.40 7.87
CA VAL A 224 18.09 -4.45 7.01
C VAL A 224 16.85 -4.06 7.82
N THR A 225 15.96 -3.29 7.21
CA THR A 225 14.61 -3.03 7.72
C THR A 225 13.58 -3.75 6.85
N ILE A 226 12.77 -4.58 7.47
CA ILE A 226 11.60 -5.22 6.85
C ILE A 226 10.38 -4.39 7.24
N ALA A 227 9.65 -3.85 6.28
CA ALA A 227 8.37 -3.21 6.55
C ALA A 227 7.22 -4.24 6.44
N ASN A 228 6.25 -4.11 7.34
CA ASN A 228 5.01 -4.87 7.31
C ASN A 228 3.82 -3.92 7.15
N ALA A 229 3.09 -4.07 6.04
CA ALA A 229 1.81 -3.39 5.85
C ALA A 229 0.72 -4.19 6.58
N THR A 230 0.13 -3.61 7.62
CA THR A 230 -0.78 -4.33 8.52
C THR A 230 -1.92 -3.43 9.03
N CYS A 231 -2.96 -4.05 9.58
CA CYS A 231 -4.05 -3.34 10.26
C CYS A 231 -4.19 -3.82 11.70
N GLY A 232 -3.21 -3.52 12.48
CA GLY A 232 -3.08 -3.88 13.89
C GLY A 232 -1.61 -3.99 14.26
N ALA A 233 -1.23 -3.49 15.41
CA ALA A 233 0.15 -3.56 15.86
C ALA A 233 0.42 -4.86 16.63
N ALA A 234 1.56 -5.49 16.40
CA ALA A 234 2.04 -6.55 17.27
C ALA A 234 2.27 -6.02 18.68
N VAL A 235 2.09 -6.89 19.65
CA VAL A 235 2.36 -6.57 21.05
C VAL A 235 3.84 -6.81 21.35
N PRO A 236 4.62 -5.77 21.71
CA PRO A 236 6.06 -5.92 21.89
C PRO A 236 6.46 -7.00 22.93
N SER A 237 5.61 -7.22 23.95
CA SER A 237 5.85 -8.25 24.96
C SER A 237 5.71 -9.66 24.39
N ASP A 238 4.86 -9.86 23.38
CA ASP A 238 4.64 -11.15 22.74
C ASP A 238 5.85 -11.52 21.89
N LEU A 239 6.35 -10.57 21.08
CA LEU A 239 7.59 -10.74 20.33
C LEU A 239 8.77 -11.03 21.28
N ALA A 240 8.92 -10.29 22.39
CA ALA A 240 9.98 -10.52 23.35
C ALA A 240 9.88 -11.92 23.99
N LEU A 241 8.66 -12.40 24.28
CA LEU A 241 8.43 -13.74 24.78
C LEU A 241 8.80 -14.81 23.76
N PHE A 242 8.42 -14.62 22.50
CA PHE A 242 8.78 -15.51 21.41
C PHE A 242 10.30 -15.61 21.24
N GLN A 243 10.98 -14.46 21.14
CA GLN A 243 12.43 -14.40 21.01
C GLN A 243 13.15 -15.09 22.18
N LYS A 244 12.68 -14.84 23.40
CA LYS A 244 13.22 -15.52 24.60
C LYS A 244 13.00 -17.03 24.58
N THR A 245 11.80 -17.48 24.13
CA THR A 245 11.43 -18.89 24.10
C THR A 245 12.31 -19.69 23.15
N PHE A 246 12.67 -19.09 22.03
CA PHE A 246 13.49 -19.72 21.00
C PHE A 246 14.96 -19.29 21.03
N ALA A 247 15.40 -18.60 22.07
CA ALA A 247 16.77 -18.09 22.23
C ALA A 247 17.25 -17.26 21.02
N LEU A 248 16.36 -16.47 20.43
CA LEU A 248 16.66 -15.58 19.32
C LEU A 248 17.23 -14.24 19.82
N PRO A 249 18.00 -13.51 18.99
CA PRO A 249 18.35 -12.13 19.28
C PRO A 249 17.12 -11.24 19.49
N ALA A 250 17.27 -10.18 20.29
CA ALA A 250 16.23 -9.16 20.46
C ALA A 250 16.21 -8.23 19.24
N ALA A 251 15.42 -8.56 18.24
CA ALA A 251 15.26 -7.72 17.05
C ALA A 251 14.44 -6.46 17.39
N PRO A 252 14.81 -5.28 16.86
CA PRO A 252 14.04 -4.06 17.04
C PRO A 252 12.67 -4.15 16.37
N LEU A 253 11.62 -3.75 17.11
CA LEU A 253 10.26 -3.58 16.61
C LEU A 253 9.91 -2.10 16.61
N VAL A 254 9.56 -1.58 15.44
CA VAL A 254 9.06 -0.22 15.25
C VAL A 254 7.61 -0.30 14.76
N SER A 255 6.72 0.50 15.32
CA SER A 255 5.34 0.59 14.85
C SER A 255 4.99 2.05 14.57
N THR A 256 4.48 2.31 13.38
CA THR A 256 4.07 3.65 12.93
C THR A 256 2.63 3.57 12.42
N ALA A 257 1.78 4.50 12.86
CA ALA A 257 0.48 4.69 12.23
C ALA A 257 0.67 5.33 10.85
N GLU A 258 -0.22 5.02 9.93
CA GLU A 258 -0.25 5.71 8.66
C GLU A 258 -0.62 7.20 8.83
N PRO A 259 -0.35 8.07 7.83
CA PRO A 259 -0.43 9.54 8.01
C PRO A 259 -1.81 10.12 8.30
N THR A 260 -2.89 9.42 7.99
CA THR A 260 -4.26 9.93 8.23
C THR A 260 -4.64 9.99 9.70
N GLY A 261 -3.71 9.61 10.59
CA GLY A 261 -3.83 9.87 12.02
C GLY A 261 -4.64 8.85 12.80
N SER A 262 -4.72 7.63 12.30
CA SER A 262 -5.30 6.54 13.07
C SER A 262 -4.49 6.27 14.34
N HIS A 263 -5.18 5.82 15.33
CA HIS A 263 -4.55 5.34 16.55
C HIS A 263 -4.08 3.91 16.33
N LEU A 264 -2.80 3.61 16.57
CA LEU A 264 -2.17 2.27 16.49
C LEU A 264 -2.98 1.12 17.15
N THR A 265 -4.01 1.45 17.91
CA THR A 265 -4.71 0.52 18.79
C THR A 265 -6.18 0.30 18.46
N THR A 266 -6.81 1.01 17.52
CA THR A 266 -8.27 1.06 17.45
C THR A 266 -8.90 0.45 16.21
N ALA A 267 -8.29 0.54 15.05
CA ALA A 267 -8.99 0.16 13.82
C ALA A 267 -9.18 -1.35 13.65
N CYS A 268 -8.12 -2.13 13.71
CA CYS A 268 -8.18 -3.60 13.62
C CYS A 268 -7.74 -4.28 14.91
N GLY A 269 -7.27 -3.52 15.89
CA GLY A 269 -6.54 -4.00 17.06
C GLY A 269 -7.38 -4.52 18.22
N ARG A 270 -8.72 -4.48 18.15
CA ARG A 270 -9.58 -5.02 19.22
C ARG A 270 -10.11 -6.42 18.96
N THR A 271 -9.93 -6.94 17.76
CA THR A 271 -10.22 -8.33 17.48
C THR A 271 -8.93 -9.12 17.69
N SER A 272 -9.03 -10.26 18.36
CA SER A 272 -7.90 -11.20 18.56
C SER A 272 -7.21 -11.64 17.26
N TYR A 273 -7.75 -11.24 16.11
CA TYR A 273 -7.22 -11.55 14.78
C TYR A 273 -6.16 -10.54 14.32
N GLY A 274 -6.39 -9.21 14.45
CA GLY A 274 -5.45 -8.22 13.94
C GLY A 274 -4.11 -8.25 14.66
N ASN A 275 -4.11 -8.29 15.98
CA ASN A 275 -2.86 -8.40 16.76
C ASN A 275 -2.20 -9.78 16.61
N GLY A 276 -3.01 -10.84 16.43
CA GLY A 276 -2.49 -12.19 16.21
C GLY A 276 -1.70 -12.29 14.90
N GLU A 277 -2.23 -11.75 13.82
CA GLU A 277 -1.53 -11.70 12.53
C GLU A 277 -0.25 -10.89 12.60
N SER A 278 -0.33 -9.68 13.15
CA SER A 278 0.84 -8.80 13.26
C SER A 278 1.93 -9.38 14.19
N SER A 279 1.54 -10.14 15.22
CA SER A 279 2.50 -10.89 16.04
C SER A 279 3.12 -12.03 15.26
N LEU A 280 2.33 -12.79 14.50
CA LEU A 280 2.83 -13.86 13.63
C LEU A 280 3.86 -13.33 12.65
N ASP A 281 3.54 -12.21 11.95
CA ASP A 281 4.44 -11.58 11.00
C ASP A 281 5.76 -11.16 11.66
N SER A 282 5.68 -10.48 12.81
CA SER A 282 6.87 -10.01 13.54
C SER A 282 7.71 -11.17 14.08
N ASP A 283 7.07 -12.17 14.64
CA ASP A 283 7.74 -13.33 15.23
C ASP A 283 8.53 -14.10 14.16
N TRP A 284 7.90 -14.42 13.04
CA TRP A 284 8.54 -15.21 11.99
C TRP A 284 9.51 -14.43 11.12
N ALA A 285 9.22 -13.18 10.79
CA ALA A 285 10.18 -12.36 10.06
C ALA A 285 11.49 -12.18 10.84
N THR A 286 11.38 -11.90 12.15
CA THR A 286 12.57 -11.76 13.01
C THR A 286 13.21 -13.08 13.41
N ALA A 287 12.47 -14.20 13.35
CA ALA A 287 13.03 -15.53 13.54
C ALA A 287 14.00 -15.93 12.42
N ILE A 288 13.72 -15.46 11.21
CA ILE A 288 14.52 -15.77 10.02
C ILE A 288 15.58 -14.69 9.78
N ALA A 289 15.20 -13.42 9.73
CA ALA A 289 16.11 -12.29 9.61
C ALA A 289 16.46 -11.78 11.04
N ARG A 290 17.29 -12.53 11.76
CA ARG A 290 17.48 -12.48 13.21
C ARG A 290 17.99 -11.14 13.77
N GLU A 291 18.65 -10.33 12.96
CA GLU A 291 19.15 -9.01 13.33
C GLU A 291 18.53 -7.88 12.51
N ALA A 292 17.47 -8.16 11.72
CA ALA A 292 16.72 -7.14 11.00
C ALA A 292 15.85 -6.30 11.96
N THR A 293 15.62 -5.04 11.60
CA THR A 293 14.57 -4.23 12.20
C THR A 293 13.24 -4.59 11.56
N PHE A 294 12.22 -4.87 12.36
CA PHE A 294 10.86 -5.09 11.86
C PHE A 294 10.03 -3.81 12.07
N HIS A 295 9.56 -3.21 10.98
CA HIS A 295 8.82 -1.95 11.00
C HIS A 295 7.38 -2.17 10.53
N GLN A 296 6.45 -2.14 11.45
CA GLN A 296 5.03 -2.22 11.14
C GLN A 296 4.46 -0.86 10.78
N VAL A 297 3.80 -0.77 9.64
CA VAL A 297 3.00 0.39 9.21
C VAL A 297 1.54 0.00 9.32
N VAL A 298 0.84 0.64 10.25
CA VAL A 298 -0.50 0.24 10.69
C VAL A 298 -1.56 1.11 10.03
N ALA A 299 -2.45 0.49 9.27
CA ALA A 299 -3.57 1.14 8.59
C ALA A 299 -4.59 1.74 9.57
N ALA A 300 -5.29 2.79 9.15
CA ALA A 300 -6.37 3.43 9.90
C ALA A 300 -7.57 2.50 10.11
N GLY A 301 -7.85 1.68 9.12
CA GLY A 301 -8.90 0.70 9.10
C GLY A 301 -8.59 -0.46 8.15
N PRO A 302 -9.52 -1.41 8.02
CA PRO A 302 -9.33 -2.55 7.15
C PRO A 302 -9.79 -2.29 5.71
N SER A 303 -10.22 -1.08 5.35
CA SER A 303 -10.64 -0.84 3.97
C SER A 303 -9.46 -0.89 3.00
N ASN A 304 -9.71 -1.26 1.76
CA ASN A 304 -8.69 -1.24 0.72
C ASN A 304 -8.05 0.16 0.58
N HIS A 305 -8.86 1.21 0.76
CA HIS A 305 -8.39 2.59 0.77
C HIS A 305 -7.38 2.89 1.89
N ASP A 306 -7.58 2.37 3.11
CA ASP A 306 -6.62 2.55 4.20
C ASP A 306 -5.26 1.92 3.85
N PHE A 307 -5.27 0.80 3.13
CA PHE A 307 -4.04 0.16 2.66
C PHE A 307 -3.36 0.92 1.51
N ASP A 308 -4.09 1.65 0.64
CA ASP A 308 -3.47 2.55 -0.34
C ASP A 308 -2.53 3.54 0.36
N THR A 309 -2.95 4.09 1.50
CA THR A 309 -2.16 5.03 2.31
C THR A 309 -0.96 4.37 2.96
N VAL A 310 -1.13 3.16 3.51
CA VAL A 310 -0.01 2.37 4.08
C VAL A 310 1.03 2.06 3.00
N TYR A 311 0.60 1.58 1.84
CA TYR A 311 1.51 1.24 0.76
C TYR A 311 2.24 2.48 0.24
N SER A 312 1.53 3.59 0.08
CA SER A 312 2.15 4.88 -0.28
C SER A 312 3.20 5.32 0.74
N TYR A 313 2.90 5.22 2.04
CA TYR A 313 3.84 5.58 3.10
C TYR A 313 5.11 4.71 3.06
N ILE A 314 4.95 3.40 2.89
CA ILE A 314 6.10 2.49 2.78
C ILE A 314 6.97 2.81 1.56
N VAL A 315 6.33 3.01 0.40
CA VAL A 315 7.07 3.28 -0.84
C VAL A 315 7.73 4.65 -0.79
N ASN A 316 7.01 5.68 -0.39
CA ASN A 316 7.48 7.06 -0.52
C ASN A 316 8.25 7.57 0.70
N THR A 317 7.79 7.28 1.91
CA THR A 317 8.37 7.83 3.14
C THR A 317 9.48 6.94 3.69
N LEU A 318 9.27 5.62 3.64
CA LEU A 318 10.27 4.65 4.09
C LEU A 318 11.18 4.14 2.97
N GLY A 319 10.94 4.50 1.71
CA GLY A 319 11.64 3.98 0.53
C GLY A 319 13.16 4.20 0.51
N HIS A 320 13.68 5.09 1.35
CA HIS A 320 15.12 5.26 1.53
C HIS A 320 15.81 4.17 2.35
N SER A 321 15.06 3.48 3.20
CA SER A 321 15.61 2.56 4.20
C SER A 321 14.99 1.17 4.16
N VAL A 322 13.83 1.03 3.51
CA VAL A 322 13.07 -0.22 3.43
C VAL A 322 13.18 -0.78 2.02
N HIS A 323 13.74 -1.97 1.89
CA HIS A 323 13.86 -2.68 0.63
C HIS A 323 13.10 -4.02 0.61
N VAL A 324 12.64 -4.49 1.76
CA VAL A 324 11.84 -5.70 1.91
C VAL A 324 10.52 -5.34 2.57
N VAL A 325 9.43 -5.71 1.93
CA VAL A 325 8.08 -5.41 2.42
C VAL A 325 7.27 -6.70 2.45
N THR A 326 6.51 -6.91 3.49
CA THR A 326 5.58 -8.02 3.63
C THR A 326 4.18 -7.53 3.97
N THR A 327 3.17 -8.28 3.56
CA THR A 327 1.78 -8.08 4.00
C THR A 327 1.05 -9.41 4.04
N SER A 328 0.38 -9.65 5.14
CA SER A 328 -0.51 -10.80 5.34
C SER A 328 -1.98 -10.39 5.29
N TRP A 329 -2.24 -9.18 4.83
CA TRP A 329 -3.59 -8.64 4.68
C TRP A 329 -3.97 -8.57 3.21
N GLY A 330 -5.18 -9.00 2.90
CA GLY A 330 -5.67 -9.00 1.54
C GLY A 330 -7.17 -9.28 1.47
N THR A 331 -7.66 -9.45 0.26
CA THR A 331 -9.04 -9.84 -0.03
C THR A 331 -9.10 -10.58 -1.36
N CYS A 332 -10.27 -11.14 -1.67
CA CYS A 332 -10.51 -11.78 -2.95
C CYS A 332 -10.24 -10.81 -4.13
N GLU A 333 -9.43 -11.21 -5.09
CA GLU A 333 -9.10 -10.42 -6.28
C GLU A 333 -10.36 -9.95 -7.04
N ARG A 334 -11.40 -10.80 -7.08
CA ARG A 334 -12.67 -10.46 -7.71
C ARG A 334 -13.33 -9.24 -7.09
N ASP A 335 -13.19 -9.04 -5.78
CA ASP A 335 -13.78 -7.91 -5.06
C ASP A 335 -12.95 -6.63 -5.25
N MET A 336 -11.67 -6.76 -5.53
CA MET A 336 -10.80 -5.64 -5.93
C MET A 336 -11.04 -5.16 -7.36
N LYS A 337 -11.61 -6.03 -8.21
CA LYS A 337 -11.79 -5.71 -9.63
C LYS A 337 -12.67 -4.49 -9.85
N GLY A 338 -12.10 -3.47 -10.46
CA GLY A 338 -12.77 -2.20 -10.78
C GLY A 338 -12.74 -1.17 -9.65
N THR A 339 -12.11 -1.47 -8.51
CA THR A 339 -11.85 -0.47 -7.47
C THR A 339 -10.74 0.49 -7.92
N ALA A 340 -10.76 1.69 -7.35
CA ALA A 340 -9.67 2.66 -7.53
C ALA A 340 -8.36 2.14 -6.93
N SER A 341 -8.44 1.51 -5.76
CA SER A 341 -7.30 0.94 -5.04
C SER A 341 -6.51 -0.06 -5.87
N LEU A 342 -7.15 -0.94 -6.63
CA LEU A 342 -6.42 -1.86 -7.50
C LEU A 342 -5.48 -1.12 -8.47
N THR A 343 -5.94 -0.01 -9.06
CA THR A 343 -5.10 0.80 -9.96
C THR A 343 -4.00 1.54 -9.20
N ILE A 344 -4.29 2.01 -7.99
CA ILE A 344 -3.33 2.69 -7.11
C ILE A 344 -2.23 1.70 -6.71
N ASP A 345 -2.61 0.52 -6.26
CA ASP A 345 -1.68 -0.55 -5.85
C ASP A 345 -0.76 -0.98 -6.99
N GLU A 346 -1.30 -1.22 -8.19
CA GLU A 346 -0.50 -1.54 -9.38
C GLU A 346 0.57 -0.47 -9.66
N LYS A 347 0.21 0.79 -9.53
CA LYS A 347 1.13 1.92 -9.75
C LYS A 347 2.15 2.07 -8.64
N LEU A 348 1.75 1.89 -7.38
CA LEU A 348 2.65 1.91 -6.22
C LEU A 348 3.66 0.77 -6.28
N LEU A 349 3.21 -0.44 -6.62
CA LEU A 349 4.10 -1.60 -6.76
C LEU A 349 5.06 -1.47 -7.95
N THR A 350 4.64 -0.82 -9.04
CA THR A 350 5.53 -0.49 -10.16
C THR A 350 6.58 0.54 -9.73
N GLN A 351 6.20 1.57 -8.96
CA GLN A 351 7.11 2.52 -8.36
C GLN A 351 8.09 1.82 -7.41
N ALA A 352 7.61 0.96 -6.52
CA ALA A 352 8.40 0.18 -5.58
C ALA A 352 9.50 -0.63 -6.29
N LYS A 353 9.19 -1.26 -7.42
CA LYS A 353 10.19 -1.94 -8.27
C LYS A 353 11.24 -0.98 -8.83
N ALA A 354 10.81 0.21 -9.28
CA ALA A 354 11.74 1.24 -9.76
C ALA A 354 12.67 1.76 -8.64
N GLU A 355 12.25 1.64 -7.39
CA GLU A 355 12.99 2.04 -6.18
C GLU A 355 13.75 0.87 -5.52
N GLY A 356 13.64 -0.35 -6.07
CA GLY A 356 14.38 -1.52 -5.59
C GLY A 356 13.76 -2.18 -4.36
N GLN A 357 12.48 -1.97 -4.12
CA GLN A 357 11.75 -2.67 -3.06
C GLN A 357 11.25 -4.03 -3.55
N HIS A 358 11.33 -5.03 -2.69
CA HIS A 358 10.80 -6.37 -2.89
C HIS A 358 9.59 -6.60 -2.00
N TRP A 359 8.45 -6.85 -2.60
CA TRP A 359 7.18 -7.03 -1.90
C TRP A 359 6.75 -8.49 -1.90
N PHE A 360 6.35 -8.97 -0.74
CA PHE A 360 5.84 -10.31 -0.50
C PHE A 360 4.44 -10.22 0.08
N SER A 361 3.48 -10.84 -0.56
CA SER A 361 2.10 -10.90 -0.10
C SER A 361 1.70 -12.34 0.16
N ALA A 362 0.97 -12.58 1.25
CA ALA A 362 0.40 -13.89 1.51
C ALA A 362 -0.59 -14.26 0.40
N SER A 363 -0.55 -15.52 -0.02
CA SER A 363 -1.52 -16.08 -0.98
C SER A 363 -2.79 -16.58 -0.31
N GLY A 364 -2.89 -16.47 1.03
CA GLY A 364 -4.00 -16.94 1.83
C GLY A 364 -3.95 -18.41 2.20
N ASP A 365 -4.76 -18.78 3.18
CA ASP A 365 -4.81 -20.12 3.77
C ASP A 365 -5.99 -20.96 3.26
N ALA A 366 -6.84 -20.42 2.38
CA ALA A 366 -8.02 -21.10 1.86
C ALA A 366 -7.73 -22.02 0.65
N GLY A 367 -6.46 -22.21 0.30
CA GLY A 367 -6.03 -23.08 -0.80
C GLY A 367 -6.17 -22.40 -2.16
N THR A 368 -6.94 -22.99 -3.09
CA THR A 368 -7.05 -22.50 -4.47
C THR A 368 -8.09 -21.39 -4.66
N ASP A 369 -8.86 -21.06 -3.65
CA ASP A 369 -9.97 -20.10 -3.77
C ASP A 369 -10.22 -19.35 -2.46
N ASP A 370 -9.52 -18.25 -2.27
CA ASP A 370 -9.73 -17.31 -1.16
C ASP A 370 -11.03 -16.47 -1.31
N CYS A 371 -11.76 -16.69 -2.40
CA CYS A 371 -13.02 -15.99 -2.65
C CYS A 371 -14.26 -16.70 -2.04
N GLN A 372 -14.07 -17.83 -1.36
CA GLN A 372 -15.22 -18.59 -0.81
C GLN A 372 -15.73 -18.07 0.52
N ASP A 373 -15.02 -17.20 1.21
CA ASP A 373 -15.35 -16.74 2.55
C ASP A 373 -16.17 -15.42 2.56
N GLY A 374 -16.79 -15.10 1.43
CA GLY A 374 -17.66 -13.93 1.25
C GLY A 374 -19.14 -14.20 1.52
#